data_c66e42d8557c79ab9f75f1dd213af491
#
_entry.id   c66e42d8557c79ab9f75f1dd213af491
#
_cell.length_a   1.000
_cell.length_b   1.000
_cell.length_c   1.000
_cell.angle_alpha   90.00
_cell.angle_beta   90.00
_cell.angle_gamma   90.00
#
_symmetry.space_group_name_H-M   'P 1'
#
loop_
_entity.id
_entity.type
_entity.pdbx_description
1 polymer ?
#
loop_
_entity_poly.entity_id
_entity_poly.type
_entity_poly.pdbx_seq_one_letter_code
_entity_poly.pdbx_strand_id
1 'polypeptide(L)' 'FYDSKSILQEIVQGEHLEMEYELLKEEGPDHNKSFTVAVNINGERLTTATGRTKKKAEQSAAYQAILKLHKS' A
#
# COMPACT_ATOMS: atom_id res chain seq x y z
N PHE A 1 10.58 11.33 8.21
CA PHE A 1 9.49 10.38 8.05
C PHE A 1 9.04 10.30 6.59
N TYR A 2 9.06 9.14 6.04
CA TYR A 2 8.76 8.95 4.63
C TYR A 2 7.29 8.98 4.31
N ASP A 3 6.97 9.63 3.22
CA ASP A 3 5.65 9.44 2.62
C ASP A 3 5.78 8.43 1.49
N SER A 4 5.68 7.16 1.85
CA SER A 4 5.85 6.09 0.88
C SER A 4 4.80 6.14 -0.22
N LYS A 5 3.60 6.62 0.10
CA LYS A 5 2.55 6.72 -0.92
C LYS A 5 2.95 7.70 -2.02
N SER A 6 3.54 8.84 -1.64
CA SER A 6 3.99 9.81 -2.64
C SER A 6 5.13 9.28 -3.49
N ILE A 7 6.08 8.58 -2.85
CA ILE A 7 7.20 7.99 -3.57
C ILE A 7 6.71 6.95 -4.56
N LEU A 8 5.82 6.07 -4.11
CA LEU A 8 5.26 5.04 -4.98
C LEU A 8 4.49 5.66 -6.15
N GLN A 9 3.75 6.75 -5.87
CA GLN A 9 3.01 7.44 -6.91
C GLN A 9 3.95 7.94 -8.01
N GLU A 10 5.08 8.50 -7.63
CA GLU A 10 6.06 8.97 -8.60
C GLU A 10 6.64 7.83 -9.42
N ILE A 11 6.91 6.70 -8.77
CA ILE A 11 7.45 5.53 -9.47
C ILE A 11 6.45 5.01 -10.51
N VAL A 12 5.20 4.82 -10.11
CA VAL A 12 4.21 4.25 -11.03
C VAL A 12 3.91 5.22 -12.18
N GLN A 13 3.94 6.53 -11.92
CA GLN A 13 3.76 7.50 -13.00
C GLN A 13 4.92 7.45 -13.98
N GLY A 14 6.15 7.37 -13.48
CA GLY A 14 7.33 7.31 -14.32
C GLY A 14 7.38 6.04 -15.16
N GLU A 15 6.84 4.95 -14.65
CA GLU A 15 6.83 3.65 -15.34
C GLU A 15 5.54 3.42 -16.12
N HIS A 16 4.62 4.38 -16.10
CA HIS A 16 3.31 4.28 -16.77
C HIS A 16 2.51 3.08 -16.28
N LEU A 17 2.57 2.82 -14.98
CA LEU A 17 1.80 1.74 -14.36
C LEU A 17 0.51 2.27 -13.76
N GLU A 18 -0.50 1.43 -13.70
CA GLU A 18 -1.73 1.74 -12.99
C GLU A 18 -1.65 1.15 -11.60
N MET A 19 -2.06 1.93 -10.61
CA MET A 19 -1.97 1.49 -9.22
C MET A 19 -3.24 1.83 -8.48
N GLU A 20 -3.63 0.93 -7.58
CA GLU A 20 -4.73 1.23 -6.67
C GLU A 20 -4.48 0.58 -5.33
N TYR A 21 -5.09 1.15 -4.29
CA TYR A 21 -5.10 0.56 -2.96
C TYR A 21 -6.44 -0.12 -2.76
N GLU A 22 -6.41 -1.32 -2.21
CA GLU A 22 -7.61 -2.09 -1.96
C GLU A 22 -7.70 -2.43 -0.49
N LEU A 23 -8.81 -2.08 0.16
CA LEU A 23 -9.04 -2.48 1.54
C LEU A 23 -9.52 -3.92 1.55
N LEU A 24 -8.69 -4.81 2.09
CA LEU A 24 -9.00 -6.24 2.11
C LEU A 24 -9.75 -6.64 3.36
N LYS A 25 -9.47 -5.98 4.48
CA LYS A 25 -9.96 -6.45 5.76
C LYS A 25 -9.98 -5.32 6.77
N GLU A 26 -10.97 -5.32 7.60
CA GLU A 26 -11.08 -4.38 8.70
C GLU A 26 -11.58 -5.18 9.89
N GLU A 27 -10.80 -5.25 10.97
CA GLU A 27 -11.10 -6.09 12.12
C GLU A 27 -10.92 -5.34 13.42
N GLY A 28 -11.56 -5.87 14.47
CA GLY A 28 -11.35 -5.40 15.83
C GLY A 28 -12.38 -4.38 16.26
N PRO A 29 -12.44 -4.12 17.57
CA PRO A 29 -13.38 -3.14 18.13
C PRO A 29 -12.97 -1.72 17.77
N ASP A 30 -13.89 -0.78 17.95
CA ASP A 30 -13.66 0.61 17.56
C ASP A 30 -12.37 1.20 18.13
N HIS A 31 -11.99 0.81 19.33
CA HIS A 31 -10.81 1.38 19.99
C HIS A 31 -9.53 0.60 19.69
N ASN A 32 -9.60 -0.42 18.85
CA ASN A 32 -8.42 -1.24 18.53
C ASN A 32 -8.60 -1.91 17.17
N LYS A 33 -8.81 -1.10 16.16
CA LYS A 33 -9.02 -1.62 14.81
C LYS A 33 -7.73 -1.94 14.09
N SER A 34 -7.84 -2.88 13.17
CA SER A 34 -6.74 -3.30 12.31
C SER A 34 -7.26 -3.29 10.88
N PHE A 35 -6.50 -2.69 9.99
CA PHE A 35 -6.86 -2.57 8.57
C PHE A 35 -5.81 -3.26 7.74
N THR A 36 -6.23 -4.09 6.79
CA THR A 36 -5.31 -4.73 5.85
C THR A 36 -5.59 -4.18 4.47
N VAL A 37 -4.54 -3.66 3.83
CA VAL A 37 -4.63 -2.99 2.55
C VAL A 37 -3.66 -3.63 1.58
N ALA A 38 -4.07 -3.75 0.33
CA ALA A 38 -3.22 -4.23 -0.74
C ALA A 38 -2.85 -3.08 -1.68
N VAL A 39 -1.66 -3.17 -2.25
CA VAL A 39 -1.28 -2.35 -3.41
C VAL A 39 -1.41 -3.24 -4.63
N ASN A 40 -2.25 -2.82 -5.57
CA ASN A 40 -2.43 -3.53 -6.83
C ASN A 40 -1.80 -2.72 -7.95
N ILE A 41 -0.99 -3.39 -8.77
CA ILE A 41 -0.34 -2.76 -9.92
C ILE A 41 -0.84 -3.46 -11.18
N ASN A 42 -1.40 -2.69 -12.10
CA ASN A 42 -1.95 -3.21 -13.35
C ASN A 42 -2.93 -4.36 -13.11
N GLY A 43 -3.73 -4.21 -12.04
CA GLY A 43 -4.76 -5.19 -11.71
C GLY A 43 -4.29 -6.39 -10.92
N GLU A 44 -2.98 -6.47 -10.60
CA GLU A 44 -2.43 -7.58 -9.84
C GLU A 44 -1.98 -7.15 -8.45
N ARG A 45 -2.25 -7.97 -7.46
CA ARG A 45 -1.85 -7.68 -6.09
C ARG A 45 -0.34 -7.82 -5.95
N LEU A 46 0.31 -6.72 -5.59
CA LEU A 46 1.76 -6.71 -5.43
C LEU A 46 2.17 -6.91 -3.97
N THR A 47 1.54 -6.16 -3.06
CA THR A 47 1.87 -6.24 -1.63
C THR A 47 0.62 -6.08 -0.80
N THR A 48 0.71 -6.51 0.46
CA THR A 48 -0.31 -6.26 1.47
C THR A 48 0.36 -5.82 2.76
N ALA A 49 -0.37 -5.05 3.56
CA ALA A 49 0.14 -4.64 4.85
C ALA A 49 -1.01 -4.32 5.78
N THR A 50 -0.74 -4.36 7.07
CA THR A 50 -1.73 -4.11 8.10
C THR A 50 -1.31 -2.91 8.93
N GLY A 51 -2.26 -2.09 9.35
CA GLY A 51 -2.00 -0.94 10.19
C GLY A 51 -3.20 -0.61 11.04
N ARG A 52 -2.98 0.29 12.02
CA ARG A 52 -4.04 0.71 12.93
C ARG A 52 -5.04 1.65 12.28
N THR A 53 -4.65 2.24 11.16
CA THR A 53 -5.54 3.08 10.35
C THR A 53 -5.35 2.68 8.89
N LYS A 54 -6.33 3.03 8.05
CA LYS A 54 -6.20 2.78 6.62
C LYS A 54 -4.94 3.45 6.08
N LYS A 55 -4.71 4.69 6.49
CA LYS A 55 -3.55 5.42 6.01
C LYS A 55 -2.24 4.73 6.38
N LYS A 56 -2.13 4.24 7.62
CA LYS A 56 -0.93 3.54 8.05
C LYS A 56 -0.75 2.24 7.29
N ALA A 57 -1.83 1.50 7.06
CA ALA A 57 -1.78 0.28 6.27
C ALA A 57 -1.35 0.58 4.84
N GLU A 58 -1.88 1.63 4.24
CA GLU A 58 -1.51 2.04 2.90
C GLU A 58 -0.04 2.43 2.81
N GLN A 59 0.45 3.19 3.79
CA GLN A 59 1.85 3.59 3.82
C GLN A 59 2.78 2.37 3.91
N SER A 60 2.43 1.41 4.76
CA SER A 60 3.21 0.18 4.88
C SER A 60 3.20 -0.62 3.59
N ALA A 61 2.02 -0.78 2.98
CA ALA A 61 1.91 -1.53 1.74
C ALA A 61 2.69 -0.83 0.63
N ALA A 62 2.63 0.50 0.58
CA ALA A 62 3.36 1.28 -0.40
C ALA A 62 4.86 1.12 -0.23
N TYR A 63 5.34 1.16 1.01
CA TYR A 63 6.76 0.97 1.29
C TYR A 63 7.25 -0.37 0.76
N GLN A 64 6.51 -1.44 1.04
CA GLN A 64 6.88 -2.76 0.56
C GLN A 64 6.81 -2.84 -0.97
N ALA A 65 5.85 -2.15 -1.57
CA ALA A 65 5.76 -2.11 -3.03
C ALA A 65 6.97 -1.43 -3.65
N ILE A 66 7.43 -0.32 -3.03
CA ILE A 66 8.63 0.37 -3.48
C ILE A 66 9.83 -0.58 -3.48
N LEU A 67 9.98 -1.35 -2.41
CA LEU A 67 11.08 -2.30 -2.31
C LEU A 67 10.99 -3.36 -3.41
N LYS A 68 9.80 -3.84 -3.69
CA LYS A 68 9.62 -4.86 -4.73
C LYS A 68 9.87 -4.32 -6.12
N LEU A 69 9.40 -3.12 -6.40
CA LEU A 69 9.59 -2.52 -7.72
C LEU A 69 11.04 -2.10 -7.96
N HIS A 70 11.73 -1.73 -6.88
CA HIS A 70 13.13 -1.32 -6.99
C HIS A 70 14.05 -2.51 -7.16
N LYS A 71 13.61 -3.66 -6.76
CA LYS A 71 14.37 -4.89 -6.83
C LYS A 71 14.16 -5.52 -8.19
N SER A 72 15.04 -5.37 -9.05
CA SER A 72 14.91 -5.92 -10.40
C SER A 72 15.65 -7.24 -10.52
#